data_5f05883cf9acaa57f851b4bbdfe9eaa1
#
_entry.id   5f05883cf9acaa57f851b4bbdfe9eaa1
#
_cell.length_a   1.000
_cell.length_b   1.000
_cell.length_c   1.000
_cell.angle_alpha   90.00
_cell.angle_beta   90.00
_cell.angle_gamma   90.00
#
_symmetry.space_group_name_H-M   'P 1'
#
loop_
_entity.id
_entity.type
_entity.pdbx_description
1 polymer ?
#
loop_
_entity_poly.entity_id
_entity_poly.type
_entity_poly.pdbx_seq_one_letter_code
_entity_poly.pdbx_strand_id
1 'polypeptide(L)'
;MPSFGLTLANRGVIIGAVTVPELFDMAKRGEDSGAFEAVWVGDSLLAKPRLESIALLSALAAITKKVKLAVGCMATFPQRHPALLAQQWASLDVISAGRSWLAVCLGGPNEQSPAQALEHKVMGIKDTERVARLEEGITILRKLFHEEKASHKGRFYEFEGVTIQPRPVQNPLPIWIASNPTGLTWKDGASAPSAAVERGLRRVAKFADGWMTNKVTPDEFKSQWAHILAMAKEEGRDPAKIGSSLYHNINIKADRKTALDESKAFLDKYYTSNFSMKFVEGFTVAGTPQQCVEELKAYFAAGIEHIALRMTSWDQTGQLERFLKEVAPAFS
;
A
#
# COMPACT_ATOMS: atom_id res chain seq x y z
N MET A 1 -8.14 -16.00 -7.39
CA MET A 1 -6.87 -16.51 -7.98
C MET A 1 -5.75 -15.57 -7.53
N PRO A 2 -4.52 -16.07 -7.32
CA PRO A 2 -3.36 -15.24 -7.03
C PRO A 2 -3.20 -14.12 -8.07
N SER A 3 -2.88 -12.91 -7.62
CA SER A 3 -2.72 -11.77 -8.53
C SER A 3 -1.52 -10.91 -8.16
N PHE A 4 -1.02 -10.15 -9.13
CA PHE A 4 0.05 -9.19 -8.93
C PHE A 4 -0.43 -7.76 -9.09
N GLY A 5 0.24 -6.85 -8.38
CA GLY A 5 0.16 -5.42 -8.59
C GLY A 5 1.52 -4.84 -8.94
N LEU A 6 1.56 -3.94 -9.91
CA LEU A 6 2.76 -3.18 -10.26
C LEU A 6 2.84 -1.92 -9.40
N THR A 7 3.79 -1.85 -8.50
CA THR A 7 4.02 -0.64 -7.70
C THR A 7 4.99 0.30 -8.42
N LEU A 8 4.48 1.41 -8.91
CA LEU A 8 5.29 2.43 -9.55
C LEU A 8 6.14 3.19 -8.52
N ALA A 9 7.39 3.39 -8.85
CA ALA A 9 8.32 4.13 -8.01
C ALA A 9 8.10 5.65 -8.12
N ASN A 10 6.95 6.18 -7.68
CA ASN A 10 6.60 7.59 -7.84
C ASN A 10 7.53 8.59 -7.12
N ARG A 11 8.32 8.17 -6.13
CA ARG A 11 9.46 8.92 -5.61
C ARG A 11 10.69 8.81 -6.52
N GLY A 12 10.74 7.81 -7.38
CA GLY A 12 11.81 7.61 -8.36
C GLY A 12 12.07 8.83 -9.23
N VAL A 13 11.03 9.61 -9.52
CA VAL A 13 11.15 10.88 -10.27
C VAL A 13 12.04 11.89 -9.54
N ILE A 14 11.94 11.95 -8.20
CA ILE A 14 12.73 12.89 -7.37
C ILE A 14 14.20 12.44 -7.26
N ILE A 15 14.44 11.14 -7.23
CA ILE A 15 15.78 10.56 -7.05
C ILE A 15 16.49 10.19 -8.37
N GLY A 16 15.85 10.46 -9.51
CA GLY A 16 16.42 10.21 -10.85
C GLY A 16 16.40 8.74 -11.28
N ALA A 17 15.52 7.91 -10.70
CA ALA A 17 15.38 6.50 -11.05
C ALA A 17 14.37 6.24 -12.18
N VAL A 18 13.46 7.17 -12.42
CA VAL A 18 12.42 7.08 -13.45
C VAL A 18 11.89 8.48 -13.77
N THR A 19 11.44 8.71 -14.98
CA THR A 19 10.74 9.92 -15.41
C THR A 19 9.22 9.74 -15.35
N VAL A 20 8.46 10.83 -15.43
CA VAL A 20 6.98 10.75 -15.46
C VAL A 20 6.48 10.00 -16.72
N PRO A 21 7.01 10.26 -17.94
CA PRO A 21 6.62 9.45 -19.11
C PRO A 21 6.89 7.95 -18.94
N GLU A 22 8.02 7.57 -18.34
CA GLU A 22 8.31 6.15 -18.05
C GLU A 22 7.33 5.54 -17.04
N LEU A 23 6.90 6.27 -15.99
CA LEU A 23 5.86 5.77 -15.09
C LEU A 23 4.54 5.50 -15.83
N PHE A 24 4.16 6.37 -16.76
CA PHE A 24 2.96 6.21 -17.58
C PHE A 24 3.08 5.02 -18.53
N ASP A 25 4.25 4.88 -19.18
CA ASP A 25 4.54 3.72 -20.04
C ASP A 25 4.50 2.42 -19.26
N MET A 26 5.15 2.35 -18.10
CA MET A 26 5.13 1.17 -17.23
C MET A 26 3.70 0.78 -16.82
N ALA A 27 2.84 1.76 -16.49
CA ALA A 27 1.45 1.49 -16.13
C ALA A 27 0.67 0.89 -17.32
N LYS A 28 0.85 1.44 -18.52
CA LYS A 28 0.22 0.93 -19.75
C LYS A 28 0.74 -0.46 -20.11
N ARG A 29 2.03 -0.67 -20.11
CA ARG A 29 2.63 -1.99 -20.38
C ARG A 29 2.21 -3.03 -19.35
N GLY A 30 2.11 -2.62 -18.06
CA GLY A 30 1.56 -3.48 -17.01
C GLY A 30 0.12 -3.89 -17.30
N GLU A 31 -0.73 -2.96 -17.71
CA GLU A 31 -2.12 -3.24 -18.12
C GLU A 31 -2.20 -4.14 -19.35
N ASP A 32 -1.46 -3.79 -20.41
CA ASP A 32 -1.51 -4.47 -21.69
C ASP A 32 -1.00 -5.92 -21.59
N SER A 33 -0.08 -6.19 -20.68
CA SER A 33 0.44 -7.53 -20.42
C SER A 33 -0.58 -8.51 -19.82
N GLY A 34 -1.61 -8.00 -19.15
CA GLY A 34 -2.56 -8.82 -18.38
C GLY A 34 -1.97 -9.50 -17.14
N ALA A 35 -0.68 -9.30 -16.84
CA ALA A 35 0.00 -9.91 -15.69
C ALA A 35 -0.31 -9.21 -14.35
N PHE A 36 -0.81 -7.97 -14.40
CA PHE A 36 -1.10 -7.18 -13.21
C PHE A 36 -2.59 -6.84 -13.11
N GLU A 37 -3.17 -7.11 -11.93
CA GLU A 37 -4.53 -6.70 -11.59
C GLU A 37 -4.60 -5.21 -11.23
N ALA A 38 -3.54 -4.66 -10.65
CA ALA A 38 -3.51 -3.30 -10.12
C ALA A 38 -2.20 -2.59 -10.43
N VAL A 39 -2.27 -1.26 -10.55
CA VAL A 39 -1.14 -0.34 -10.50
C VAL A 39 -1.19 0.40 -9.17
N TRP A 40 -0.12 0.32 -8.39
CA TRP A 40 0.03 0.91 -7.07
C TRP A 40 0.96 2.11 -7.08
N VAL A 41 0.64 3.12 -6.27
CA VAL A 41 1.54 4.24 -5.99
C VAL A 41 1.75 4.41 -4.50
N GLY A 42 2.91 4.91 -4.09
CA GLY A 42 3.17 5.24 -2.69
C GLY A 42 2.63 6.63 -2.32
N ASP A 43 2.43 6.87 -1.02
CA ASP A 43 1.97 8.14 -0.49
C ASP A 43 2.90 8.67 0.62
N SER A 44 3.19 9.95 0.59
CA SER A 44 3.86 10.77 1.60
C SER A 44 3.95 12.19 1.04
N LEU A 45 3.82 13.19 1.86
CA LEU A 45 3.90 14.60 1.44
C LEU A 45 5.31 15.16 1.62
N LEU A 46 5.70 15.46 2.84
CA LEU A 46 6.96 16.13 3.16
C LEU A 46 8.05 15.19 3.66
N ALA A 47 7.68 14.13 4.38
CA ALA A 47 8.65 13.21 4.98
C ALA A 47 9.45 12.43 3.94
N LYS A 48 8.80 12.02 2.87
CA LYS A 48 9.42 11.35 1.72
C LYS A 48 8.78 11.87 0.43
N PRO A 49 9.13 13.10 0.00
CA PRO A 49 8.49 13.77 -1.14
C PRO A 49 8.44 12.91 -2.39
N ARG A 50 7.31 12.96 -3.09
CA ARG A 50 7.04 12.19 -4.32
C ARG A 50 5.93 12.87 -5.12
N LEU A 51 5.62 12.37 -6.30
CA LEU A 51 4.37 12.77 -6.97
C LEU A 51 3.21 12.41 -6.04
N GLU A 52 2.31 13.36 -5.81
CA GLU A 52 1.17 13.18 -4.91
C GLU A 52 0.29 12.05 -5.42
N SER A 53 -0.17 11.20 -4.51
CA SER A 53 -0.77 9.91 -4.85
C SER A 53 -2.08 10.04 -5.63
N ILE A 54 -3.00 10.92 -5.23
CA ILE A 54 -4.30 11.08 -5.89
C ILE A 54 -4.12 11.76 -7.25
N ALA A 55 -3.24 12.77 -7.34
CA ALA A 55 -2.94 13.44 -8.60
C ALA A 55 -2.36 12.45 -9.63
N LEU A 56 -1.41 11.60 -9.21
CA LEU A 56 -0.83 10.59 -10.09
C LEU A 56 -1.85 9.52 -10.49
N LEU A 57 -2.64 9.00 -9.54
CA LEU A 57 -3.69 8.02 -9.83
C LEU A 57 -4.75 8.57 -10.80
N SER A 58 -5.10 9.85 -10.68
CA SER A 58 -6.04 10.50 -11.61
C SER A 58 -5.48 10.59 -13.04
N ALA A 59 -4.19 10.89 -13.18
CA ALA A 59 -3.52 10.86 -14.48
C ALA A 59 -3.48 9.44 -15.06
N LEU A 60 -3.15 8.43 -14.24
CA LEU A 60 -3.16 7.03 -14.64
C LEU A 60 -4.56 6.55 -15.03
N ALA A 61 -5.62 7.03 -14.36
CA ALA A 61 -7.00 6.69 -14.70
C ALA A 61 -7.38 7.11 -16.11
N ALA A 62 -6.84 8.22 -16.60
CA ALA A 62 -7.11 8.71 -17.95
C ALA A 62 -6.46 7.85 -19.06
N ILE A 63 -5.33 7.20 -18.76
CA ILE A 63 -4.54 6.44 -19.74
C ILE A 63 -4.69 4.93 -19.64
N THR A 64 -5.31 4.41 -18.58
CA THR A 64 -5.59 2.98 -18.37
C THR A 64 -7.08 2.70 -18.37
N LYS A 65 -7.48 1.42 -18.64
CA LYS A 65 -8.90 1.04 -18.76
C LYS A 65 -9.30 -0.18 -17.95
N LYS A 66 -8.35 -1.03 -17.55
CA LYS A 66 -8.63 -2.34 -16.93
C LYS A 66 -8.06 -2.46 -15.52
N VAL A 67 -6.78 -2.12 -15.33
CA VAL A 67 -6.11 -2.28 -14.04
C VAL A 67 -6.74 -1.42 -12.96
N LYS A 68 -6.81 -1.95 -11.76
CA LYS A 68 -7.16 -1.17 -10.57
C LYS A 68 -6.08 -0.13 -10.28
N LEU A 69 -6.48 0.98 -9.73
CA LEU A 69 -5.61 2.12 -9.41
C LEU A 69 -5.56 2.29 -7.91
N ALA A 70 -4.41 1.97 -7.33
CA ALA A 70 -4.28 1.71 -5.93
C ALA A 70 -3.23 2.61 -5.24
N VAL A 71 -3.53 3.05 -4.02
CA VAL A 71 -2.53 3.63 -3.13
C VAL A 71 -2.10 2.61 -2.08
N GLY A 72 -0.81 2.28 -2.04
CA GLY A 72 -0.29 1.28 -1.11
C GLY A 72 0.91 1.78 -0.32
N CYS A 73 0.68 2.25 0.89
CA CYS A 73 -0.53 2.72 1.57
C CYS A 73 -0.58 4.25 1.63
N MET A 74 -1.76 4.81 1.85
CA MET A 74 -1.93 6.25 2.11
C MET A 74 -1.39 6.57 3.50
N ALA A 75 -0.11 6.88 3.57
CA ALA A 75 0.60 7.15 4.82
C ALA A 75 0.16 8.49 5.45
N THR A 76 -0.39 9.38 4.65
CA THR A 76 -0.89 10.68 5.09
C THR A 76 -2.39 10.65 5.45
N PHE A 77 -3.01 9.48 5.50
CA PHE A 77 -4.44 9.34 5.81
C PHE A 77 -4.84 10.06 7.11
N PRO A 78 -4.14 9.89 8.26
CA PRO A 78 -4.50 10.60 9.48
C PRO A 78 -4.34 12.13 9.42
N GLN A 79 -3.61 12.61 8.40
CA GLN A 79 -3.29 14.03 8.20
C GLN A 79 -4.30 14.71 7.24
N ARG A 80 -5.10 13.92 6.50
CA ARG A 80 -6.07 14.44 5.53
C ARG A 80 -7.41 14.69 6.19
N HIS A 81 -8.05 15.79 5.84
CA HIS A 81 -9.43 16.01 6.26
C HIS A 81 -10.34 14.98 5.55
N PRO A 82 -11.11 14.15 6.28
CA PRO A 82 -11.81 13.02 5.67
C PRO A 82 -12.89 13.44 4.66
N ALA A 83 -13.55 14.58 4.84
CA ALA A 83 -14.52 15.06 3.85
C ALA A 83 -13.85 15.47 2.54
N LEU A 84 -12.69 16.14 2.59
CA LEU A 84 -11.92 16.46 1.39
C LEU A 84 -11.43 15.18 0.70
N LEU A 85 -10.89 14.23 1.47
CA LEU A 85 -10.45 12.95 0.94
C LEU A 85 -11.61 12.16 0.32
N ALA A 86 -12.79 12.15 0.95
CA ALA A 86 -13.97 11.50 0.41
C ALA A 86 -14.34 12.06 -0.98
N GLN A 87 -14.34 13.39 -1.12
CA GLN A 87 -14.61 14.06 -2.39
C GLN A 87 -13.59 13.74 -3.46
N GLN A 88 -12.30 13.77 -3.09
CA GLN A 88 -11.19 13.45 -4.00
C GLN A 88 -11.25 11.99 -4.45
N TRP A 89 -11.48 11.06 -3.50
CA TRP A 89 -11.48 9.63 -3.79
C TRP A 89 -12.71 9.20 -4.59
N ALA A 90 -13.88 9.75 -4.29
CA ALA A 90 -15.10 9.55 -5.09
C ALA A 90 -14.92 10.05 -6.53
N SER A 91 -14.25 11.21 -6.71
CA SER A 91 -13.92 11.73 -8.03
C SER A 91 -12.98 10.79 -8.80
N LEU A 92 -11.91 10.30 -8.14
CA LEU A 92 -11.01 9.31 -8.72
C LEU A 92 -11.75 8.02 -9.11
N ASP A 93 -12.65 7.55 -8.25
CA ASP A 93 -13.44 6.34 -8.51
C ASP A 93 -14.33 6.50 -9.75
N VAL A 94 -14.98 7.64 -9.90
CA VAL A 94 -15.76 7.98 -11.10
C VAL A 94 -14.89 8.09 -12.34
N ILE A 95 -13.76 8.83 -12.30
CA ILE A 95 -12.83 8.99 -13.42
C ILE A 95 -12.28 7.63 -13.87
N SER A 96 -12.02 6.75 -12.93
CA SER A 96 -11.51 5.39 -13.21
C SER A 96 -12.60 4.38 -13.53
N ALA A 97 -13.88 4.76 -13.52
CA ALA A 97 -15.01 3.85 -13.70
C ALA A 97 -15.02 2.67 -12.68
N GLY A 98 -14.84 2.98 -11.39
CA GLY A 98 -14.92 2.01 -10.30
C GLY A 98 -13.64 1.16 -10.12
N ARG A 99 -12.49 1.64 -10.55
CA ARG A 99 -11.20 0.91 -10.44
C ARG A 99 -10.31 1.39 -9.29
N SER A 100 -10.77 2.32 -8.45
CA SER A 100 -9.96 2.82 -7.35
C SER A 100 -9.84 1.79 -6.21
N TRP A 101 -8.66 1.74 -5.58
CA TRP A 101 -8.36 0.82 -4.47
C TRP A 101 -7.60 1.55 -3.36
N LEU A 102 -8.27 1.80 -2.25
CA LEU A 102 -7.75 2.59 -1.14
C LEU A 102 -7.17 1.70 -0.03
N ALA A 103 -5.84 1.68 0.13
CA ALA A 103 -5.21 1.12 1.31
C ALA A 103 -4.65 2.24 2.20
N VAL A 104 -5.18 2.37 3.41
CA VAL A 104 -4.80 3.40 4.38
C VAL A 104 -3.85 2.86 5.43
N CYS A 105 -3.04 3.72 6.04
CA CYS A 105 -2.21 3.34 7.17
C CYS A 105 -1.94 4.53 8.12
N LEU A 106 -1.26 4.24 9.22
CA LEU A 106 -0.93 5.26 10.24
C LEU A 106 0.16 6.25 9.80
N GLY A 107 0.92 5.93 8.75
CA GLY A 107 2.18 6.62 8.47
C GLY A 107 3.27 6.31 9.51
N GLY A 108 4.42 6.90 9.35
CA GLY A 108 5.55 6.75 10.29
C GLY A 108 5.35 7.56 11.57
N PRO A 109 5.89 7.12 12.72
CA PRO A 109 5.94 7.92 13.93
C PRO A 109 6.99 9.03 13.85
N ASN A 110 6.89 10.04 14.74
CA ASN A 110 7.84 11.16 14.78
C ASN A 110 9.29 10.72 14.96
N GLU A 111 9.51 9.66 15.73
CA GLU A 111 10.84 9.10 16.00
C GLU A 111 11.49 8.49 14.76
N GLN A 112 10.72 8.23 13.71
CA GLN A 112 11.24 7.64 12.48
C GLN A 112 12.24 8.57 11.79
N SER A 113 11.95 9.88 11.72
CA SER A 113 12.86 10.88 11.18
C SER A 113 12.40 12.31 11.53
N PRO A 114 13.34 13.30 11.52
CA PRO A 114 12.98 14.72 11.67
C PRO A 114 11.98 15.18 10.59
N ALA A 115 12.07 14.64 9.36
CA ALA A 115 11.15 14.98 8.29
C ALA A 115 9.73 14.48 8.57
N GLN A 116 9.57 13.33 9.23
CA GLN A 116 8.25 12.83 9.63
C GLN A 116 7.64 13.71 10.73
N ALA A 117 8.45 14.11 11.73
CA ALA A 117 8.00 15.01 12.77
C ALA A 117 7.60 16.39 12.20
N LEU A 118 8.36 16.90 11.21
CA LEU A 118 8.04 18.14 10.51
C LEU A 118 6.73 18.01 9.71
N GLU A 119 6.52 16.89 9.00
CA GLU A 119 5.29 16.64 8.26
C GLU A 119 4.07 16.71 9.18
N HIS A 120 4.09 16.02 10.31
CA HIS A 120 3.00 16.05 11.28
C HIS A 120 2.78 17.47 11.85
N LYS A 121 3.85 18.20 12.17
CA LYS A 121 3.76 19.56 12.65
C LYS A 121 3.12 20.50 11.64
N VAL A 122 3.54 20.44 10.38
CA VAL A 122 2.98 21.27 9.28
C VAL A 122 1.52 20.93 9.02
N MET A 123 1.16 19.64 9.09
CA MET A 123 -0.20 19.17 8.89
C MET A 123 -1.09 19.31 10.14
N GLY A 124 -0.57 19.86 11.25
CA GLY A 124 -1.34 20.18 12.46
C GLY A 124 -1.83 18.96 13.24
N ILE A 125 -1.16 17.81 13.14
CA ILE A 125 -1.54 16.62 13.89
C ILE A 125 -0.49 16.23 14.93
N LYS A 126 -0.94 15.62 16.03
CA LYS A 126 -0.05 15.02 17.01
C LYS A 126 0.18 13.55 16.70
N ASP A 127 1.40 13.08 16.95
CA ASP A 127 1.77 11.67 16.72
C ASP A 127 0.85 10.69 17.45
N THR A 128 0.45 11.04 18.68
CA THR A 128 -0.45 10.26 19.53
C THR A 128 -1.91 10.18 19.02
N GLU A 129 -2.28 11.03 18.07
CA GLU A 129 -3.64 11.08 17.52
C GLU A 129 -3.82 10.19 16.30
N ARG A 130 -2.73 9.73 15.66
CA ARG A 130 -2.77 9.03 14.36
C ARG A 130 -3.71 7.83 14.34
N VAL A 131 -3.71 7.01 15.38
CA VAL A 131 -4.60 5.85 15.48
C VAL A 131 -6.06 6.27 15.51
N ALA A 132 -6.41 7.17 16.41
CA ALA A 132 -7.80 7.61 16.55
C ALA A 132 -8.30 8.38 15.32
N ARG A 133 -7.43 9.18 14.66
CA ARG A 133 -7.75 9.85 13.39
C ARG A 133 -7.96 8.87 12.24
N LEU A 134 -7.20 7.76 12.20
CA LEU A 134 -7.40 6.73 11.19
C LEU A 134 -8.76 6.04 11.37
N GLU A 135 -9.09 5.61 12.58
CA GLU A 135 -10.33 4.91 12.88
C GLU A 135 -11.56 5.80 12.66
N GLU A 136 -11.51 7.06 13.13
CA GLU A 136 -12.57 8.05 12.90
C GLU A 136 -12.68 8.42 11.42
N GLY A 137 -11.54 8.59 10.73
CA GLY A 137 -11.52 8.90 9.29
C GLY A 137 -12.13 7.79 8.43
N ILE A 138 -11.85 6.51 8.71
CA ILE A 138 -12.50 5.38 8.01
C ILE A 138 -14.00 5.41 8.23
N THR A 139 -14.44 5.63 9.48
CA THR A 139 -15.86 5.71 9.81
C THR A 139 -16.55 6.84 9.02
N ILE A 140 -15.91 8.00 8.93
CA ILE A 140 -16.45 9.16 8.18
C ILE A 140 -16.48 8.85 6.68
N LEU A 141 -15.41 8.26 6.10
CA LEU A 141 -15.41 7.90 4.68
C LEU A 141 -16.57 6.97 4.34
N ARG A 142 -16.80 5.92 5.16
CA ARG A 142 -17.92 5.00 4.95
C ARG A 142 -19.26 5.72 4.96
N LYS A 143 -19.49 6.61 5.92
CA LYS A 143 -20.72 7.43 5.96
C LYS A 143 -20.86 8.29 4.70
N LEU A 144 -19.84 9.06 4.36
CA LEU A 144 -19.87 9.97 3.21
C LEU A 144 -20.03 9.23 1.87
N PHE A 145 -19.53 8.02 1.75
CA PHE A 145 -19.70 7.21 0.53
C PHE A 145 -21.11 6.59 0.41
N HIS A 146 -21.77 6.28 1.53
CA HIS A 146 -23.00 5.50 1.51
C HIS A 146 -24.27 6.29 1.89
N GLU A 147 -24.16 7.27 2.81
CA GLU A 147 -25.31 8.03 3.28
C GLU A 147 -25.59 9.22 2.36
N GLU A 148 -26.87 9.50 2.08
CA GLU A 148 -27.26 10.66 1.26
C GLU A 148 -26.95 11.98 1.98
N LYS A 149 -27.23 12.02 3.28
CA LYS A 149 -26.95 13.14 4.19
C LYS A 149 -26.20 12.60 5.39
N ALA A 150 -24.87 12.55 5.29
CA ALA A 150 -24.01 12.04 6.33
C ALA A 150 -23.89 13.05 7.49
N SER A 151 -23.99 12.56 8.71
CA SER A 151 -23.70 13.34 9.91
C SER A 151 -22.70 12.59 10.78
N HIS A 152 -21.81 13.34 11.41
CA HIS A 152 -20.79 12.77 12.30
C HIS A 152 -20.51 13.72 13.46
N LYS A 153 -20.40 13.16 14.65
CA LYS A 153 -19.90 13.83 15.84
C LYS A 153 -18.88 12.94 16.52
N GLY A 154 -17.63 13.29 16.38
CA GLY A 154 -16.50 12.52 16.87
C GLY A 154 -15.51 13.35 17.67
N ARG A 155 -14.31 12.79 17.84
CA ARG A 155 -13.23 13.44 18.58
C ARG A 155 -12.58 14.57 17.79
N PHE A 156 -12.41 14.40 16.49
CA PHE A 156 -11.63 15.30 15.63
C PHE A 156 -12.48 16.01 14.60
N TYR A 157 -13.66 15.49 14.29
CA TYR A 157 -14.51 16.00 13.24
C TYR A 157 -15.97 16.02 13.67
N GLU A 158 -16.68 17.09 13.31
CA GLU A 158 -18.12 17.24 13.52
C GLU A 158 -18.75 17.92 12.32
N PHE A 159 -19.82 17.34 11.78
CA PHE A 159 -20.61 17.91 10.70
C PHE A 159 -22.02 17.28 10.66
N GLU A 160 -22.96 17.96 10.03
CA GLU A 160 -24.36 17.52 9.91
C GLU A 160 -24.87 17.69 8.49
N GLY A 161 -25.59 16.66 7.99
CA GLY A 161 -26.30 16.70 6.72
C GLY A 161 -25.44 16.89 5.47
N VAL A 162 -24.17 16.44 5.50
CA VAL A 162 -23.23 16.60 4.40
C VAL A 162 -23.48 15.56 3.32
N THR A 163 -23.58 16.02 2.07
CA THR A 163 -23.61 15.19 0.87
C THR A 163 -22.37 15.43 0.03
N ILE A 164 -21.69 14.39 -0.40
CA ILE A 164 -20.61 14.49 -1.40
C ILE A 164 -21.15 14.15 -2.80
N GLN A 165 -20.64 14.87 -3.81
CA GLN A 165 -20.96 14.66 -5.23
C GLN A 165 -19.70 14.88 -6.07
N PRO A 166 -19.36 13.98 -7.03
CA PRO A 166 -20.09 12.75 -7.37
C PRO A 166 -19.96 11.69 -6.27
N ARG A 167 -20.86 10.71 -6.27
CA ARG A 167 -20.71 9.51 -5.45
C ARG A 167 -19.77 8.52 -6.12
N PRO A 168 -19.08 7.65 -5.35
CA PRO A 168 -18.31 6.56 -5.92
C PRO A 168 -19.16 5.66 -6.82
N VAL A 169 -18.57 5.10 -7.84
CA VAL A 169 -19.16 4.02 -8.66
C VAL A 169 -19.23 2.71 -7.87
N GLN A 170 -18.17 2.43 -7.11
CA GLN A 170 -18.12 1.25 -6.24
C GLN A 170 -19.04 1.43 -5.03
N ASN A 171 -19.90 0.44 -4.74
CA ASN A 171 -20.78 0.43 -3.58
C ASN A 171 -20.87 -0.98 -2.96
N PRO A 172 -20.23 -1.26 -1.84
CA PRO A 172 -19.33 -0.36 -1.08
C PRO A 172 -17.99 -0.13 -1.78
N LEU A 173 -17.42 1.07 -1.60
CA LEU A 173 -16.03 1.34 -1.96
C LEU A 173 -15.13 0.67 -0.92
N PRO A 174 -14.24 -0.26 -1.33
CA PRO A 174 -13.42 -1.00 -0.39
C PRO A 174 -12.33 -0.12 0.23
N ILE A 175 -12.17 -0.22 1.56
CA ILE A 175 -11.10 0.43 2.32
C ILE A 175 -10.24 -0.64 2.97
N TRP A 176 -9.00 -0.74 2.51
CA TRP A 176 -8.00 -1.64 3.06
C TRP A 176 -7.18 -0.95 4.14
N ILE A 177 -6.64 -1.71 5.08
CA ILE A 177 -5.70 -1.19 6.08
C ILE A 177 -4.34 -1.85 5.87
N ALA A 178 -3.32 -1.02 5.66
CA ALA A 178 -1.95 -1.49 5.69
C ALA A 178 -1.42 -1.44 7.13
N SER A 179 -1.05 -2.60 7.64
CA SER A 179 -0.51 -2.79 8.97
C SER A 179 0.58 -3.84 8.93
N ASN A 180 1.75 -3.51 9.47
CA ASN A 180 2.84 -4.45 9.64
C ASN A 180 3.06 -4.71 11.14
N PRO A 181 2.33 -5.67 11.71
CA PRO A 181 2.36 -5.91 13.15
C PRO A 181 3.63 -6.63 13.63
N THR A 182 4.48 -7.15 12.74
CA THR A 182 5.76 -7.75 13.13
C THR A 182 6.76 -6.73 13.64
N GLY A 183 6.46 -5.43 13.46
CA GLY A 183 7.15 -4.35 14.12
C GLY A 183 8.66 -4.30 13.88
N LEU A 184 9.14 -4.77 12.72
CA LEU A 184 10.49 -4.43 12.29
C LEU A 184 10.56 -2.93 12.17
N THR A 185 11.03 -2.28 13.22
CA THR A 185 11.29 -0.85 13.19
C THR A 185 12.38 -0.58 12.18
N TRP A 186 12.31 0.58 11.54
CA TRP A 186 13.26 0.98 10.50
C TRP A 186 14.71 1.09 11.01
N LYS A 187 14.92 1.08 12.33
CA LYS A 187 16.24 1.35 12.92
C LYS A 187 17.04 0.11 13.34
N ASP A 188 16.40 -0.93 13.84
CA ASP A 188 17.13 -2.03 14.49
C ASP A 188 16.51 -3.41 14.36
N GLY A 189 15.39 -3.52 13.64
CA GLY A 189 14.69 -4.80 13.46
C GLY A 189 14.01 -5.33 14.72
N ALA A 190 13.79 -4.49 15.72
CA ALA A 190 13.05 -4.90 16.91
C ALA A 190 11.58 -5.18 16.60
N SER A 191 11.03 -6.24 17.16
CA SER A 191 9.62 -6.58 17.04
C SER A 191 8.76 -5.62 17.86
N ALA A 192 7.56 -5.28 17.37
CA ALA A 192 6.60 -4.54 18.16
C ALA A 192 6.19 -5.35 19.40
N PRO A 193 5.89 -4.67 20.53
CA PRO A 193 5.31 -5.36 21.68
C PRO A 193 4.04 -6.14 21.29
N SER A 194 3.85 -7.31 21.89
CA SER A 194 2.72 -8.21 21.59
C SER A 194 1.35 -7.49 21.58
N ALA A 195 1.10 -6.63 22.59
CA ALA A 195 -0.15 -5.86 22.66
C ALA A 195 -0.32 -4.83 21.51
N ALA A 196 0.77 -4.29 20.95
CA ALA A 196 0.69 -3.39 19.81
C ALA A 196 0.40 -4.16 18.50
N VAL A 197 0.98 -5.35 18.37
CA VAL A 197 0.68 -6.28 17.28
C VAL A 197 -0.80 -6.62 17.29
N GLU A 198 -1.33 -7.06 18.42
CA GLU A 198 -2.73 -7.43 18.57
C GLU A 198 -3.69 -6.29 18.24
N ARG A 199 -3.42 -5.08 18.76
CA ARG A 199 -4.22 -3.89 18.41
C ARG A 199 -4.18 -3.57 16.92
N GLY A 200 -3.06 -3.80 16.25
CA GLY A 200 -2.91 -3.61 14.80
C GLY A 200 -3.77 -4.60 14.01
N LEU A 201 -3.74 -5.88 14.37
CA LEU A 201 -4.54 -6.94 13.74
C LEU A 201 -6.05 -6.74 14.00
N ARG A 202 -6.43 -6.42 15.23
CA ARG A 202 -7.84 -6.15 15.60
C ARG A 202 -8.41 -4.94 14.84
N ARG A 203 -7.61 -3.92 14.57
CA ARG A 203 -8.04 -2.78 13.74
C ARG A 203 -8.37 -3.23 12.32
N VAL A 204 -7.55 -4.09 11.72
CA VAL A 204 -7.84 -4.67 10.40
C VAL A 204 -9.14 -5.47 10.47
N ALA A 205 -9.26 -6.37 11.43
CA ALA A 205 -10.44 -7.22 11.62
C ALA A 205 -11.73 -6.40 11.76
N LYS A 206 -11.67 -5.27 12.47
CA LYS A 206 -12.84 -4.43 12.75
C LYS A 206 -13.23 -3.50 11.60
N PHE A 207 -12.26 -2.89 10.92
CA PHE A 207 -12.54 -1.76 10.03
C PHE A 207 -12.25 -2.03 8.55
N ALA A 208 -11.38 -3.01 8.20
CA ALA A 208 -10.87 -3.14 6.84
C ALA A 208 -11.67 -4.14 5.99
N ASP A 209 -11.75 -3.86 4.68
CA ASP A 209 -12.21 -4.84 3.69
C ASP A 209 -11.04 -5.68 3.14
N GLY A 210 -9.83 -5.35 3.55
CA GLY A 210 -8.63 -6.14 3.29
C GLY A 210 -7.43 -5.68 4.10
N TRP A 211 -6.48 -6.58 4.24
CA TRP A 211 -5.22 -6.36 4.92
C TRP A 211 -4.06 -6.28 3.95
N MET A 212 -3.26 -5.23 4.04
CA MET A 212 -1.96 -5.15 3.38
C MET A 212 -0.85 -5.21 4.42
N THR A 213 0.13 -6.10 4.22
CA THR A 213 1.31 -6.19 5.08
C THR A 213 2.60 -6.12 4.27
N ASN A 214 3.74 -6.10 4.94
CA ASN A 214 5.06 -6.17 4.33
C ASN A 214 6.07 -6.82 5.27
N LYS A 215 7.20 -7.27 4.75
CA LYS A 215 8.33 -7.83 5.53
C LYS A 215 7.92 -8.95 6.50
N VAL A 216 7.02 -9.80 6.06
CA VAL A 216 6.62 -11.02 6.76
C VAL A 216 7.14 -12.22 5.99
N THR A 217 7.52 -13.27 6.69
CA THR A 217 7.71 -14.58 6.07
C THR A 217 6.36 -15.22 5.74
N PRO A 218 6.29 -16.21 4.84
CA PRO A 218 5.06 -16.95 4.58
C PRO A 218 4.39 -17.50 5.85
N ASP A 219 5.17 -18.03 6.80
CA ASP A 219 4.64 -18.60 8.05
C ASP A 219 4.10 -17.52 9.00
N GLU A 220 4.81 -16.40 9.13
CA GLU A 220 4.34 -15.23 9.90
C GLU A 220 3.04 -14.68 9.31
N PHE A 221 2.96 -14.57 7.98
CA PHE A 221 1.73 -14.15 7.30
C PHE A 221 0.58 -15.09 7.66
N LYS A 222 0.77 -16.39 7.46
CA LYS A 222 -0.26 -17.41 7.73
C LYS A 222 -0.78 -17.34 9.16
N SER A 223 0.10 -17.18 10.14
CA SER A 223 -0.25 -17.04 11.55
C SER A 223 -1.06 -15.77 11.81
N GLN A 224 -0.60 -14.62 11.35
CA GLN A 224 -1.28 -13.33 11.56
C GLN A 224 -2.61 -13.26 10.81
N TRP A 225 -2.67 -13.83 9.62
CA TRP A 225 -3.89 -13.89 8.82
C TRP A 225 -4.98 -14.71 9.55
N ALA A 226 -4.62 -15.85 10.10
CA ALA A 226 -5.55 -16.66 10.91
C ALA A 226 -6.10 -15.87 12.11
N HIS A 227 -5.26 -15.06 12.79
CA HIS A 227 -5.69 -14.20 13.89
C HIS A 227 -6.67 -13.11 13.41
N ILE A 228 -6.39 -12.43 12.28
CA ILE A 228 -7.29 -11.43 11.71
C ILE A 228 -8.67 -12.03 11.42
N LEU A 229 -8.71 -13.21 10.78
CA LEU A 229 -9.97 -13.87 10.43
C LEU A 229 -10.76 -14.31 11.67
N ALA A 230 -10.08 -14.78 12.72
CA ALA A 230 -10.72 -15.10 14.00
C ALA A 230 -11.31 -13.85 14.67
N MET A 231 -10.53 -12.77 14.77
CA MET A 231 -11.00 -11.50 15.32
C MET A 231 -12.15 -10.88 14.50
N ALA A 232 -12.16 -11.06 13.18
CA ALA A 232 -13.25 -10.58 12.35
C ALA A 232 -14.58 -11.28 12.68
N LYS A 233 -14.55 -12.58 12.98
CA LYS A 233 -15.74 -13.31 13.47
C LYS A 233 -16.21 -12.79 14.82
N GLU A 234 -15.29 -12.47 15.74
CA GLU A 234 -15.61 -11.86 17.04
C GLU A 234 -16.30 -10.50 16.87
N GLU A 235 -15.90 -9.72 15.85
CA GLU A 235 -16.49 -8.43 15.48
C GLU A 235 -17.80 -8.58 14.65
N GLY A 236 -18.31 -9.79 14.46
CA GLY A 236 -19.54 -10.07 13.71
C GLY A 236 -19.40 -9.90 12.19
N ARG A 237 -18.17 -9.91 11.66
CA ARG A 237 -17.89 -9.76 10.23
C ARG A 237 -17.65 -11.11 9.56
N ASP A 238 -18.00 -11.18 8.27
CA ASP A 238 -17.72 -12.35 7.43
C ASP A 238 -16.24 -12.36 7.01
N PRO A 239 -15.41 -13.32 7.50
CA PRO A 239 -14.00 -13.39 7.16
C PRO A 239 -13.76 -13.62 5.66
N ALA A 240 -14.67 -14.24 4.94
CA ALA A 240 -14.52 -14.52 3.50
C ALA A 240 -14.59 -13.25 2.64
N LYS A 241 -15.03 -12.12 3.22
CA LYS A 241 -15.09 -10.82 2.54
C LYS A 241 -13.88 -9.94 2.80
N ILE A 242 -12.90 -10.43 3.56
CA ILE A 242 -11.68 -9.68 3.86
C ILE A 242 -10.57 -10.23 2.97
N GLY A 243 -10.00 -9.38 2.10
CA GLY A 243 -8.90 -9.78 1.23
C GLY A 243 -7.52 -9.61 1.89
N SER A 244 -6.50 -10.19 1.27
CA SER A 244 -5.12 -10.12 1.77
C SER A 244 -4.13 -9.66 0.69
N SER A 245 -3.17 -8.82 1.07
CA SER A 245 -2.12 -8.36 0.17
C SER A 245 -0.76 -8.25 0.86
N LEU A 246 0.27 -8.57 0.12
CA LEU A 246 1.67 -8.33 0.49
C LEU A 246 2.24 -7.19 -0.37
N TYR A 247 2.73 -6.13 0.26
CA TYR A 247 3.56 -5.15 -0.40
C TYR A 247 5.02 -5.57 -0.32
N HIS A 248 5.66 -5.81 -1.46
CA HIS A 248 7.01 -6.35 -1.52
C HIS A 248 7.83 -5.69 -2.62
N ASN A 249 9.13 -5.96 -2.66
CA ASN A 249 10.00 -5.52 -3.73
C ASN A 249 10.46 -6.73 -4.55
N ILE A 250 10.95 -6.47 -5.76
CA ILE A 250 11.58 -7.49 -6.60
C ILE A 250 12.79 -6.90 -7.34
N ASN A 251 13.84 -7.70 -7.47
CA ASN A 251 15.00 -7.40 -8.31
C ASN A 251 15.51 -8.69 -8.95
N ILE A 252 15.40 -8.78 -10.27
CA ILE A 252 15.74 -9.96 -11.06
C ILE A 252 17.12 -9.75 -11.66
N LYS A 253 18.12 -10.54 -11.22
CA LYS A 253 19.51 -10.49 -11.70
C LYS A 253 20.04 -11.90 -11.95
N ALA A 254 21.29 -12.01 -12.40
CA ALA A 254 21.94 -13.30 -12.59
C ALA A 254 22.23 -14.03 -11.28
N ASP A 255 22.39 -13.29 -10.18
CA ASP A 255 22.62 -13.84 -8.86
C ASP A 255 21.93 -12.99 -7.77
N ARG A 256 21.63 -13.64 -6.64
CA ARG A 256 20.90 -13.04 -5.51
C ARG A 256 21.68 -11.91 -4.83
N LYS A 257 23.01 -12.07 -4.70
CA LYS A 257 23.84 -11.07 -4.01
C LYS A 257 23.80 -9.73 -4.75
N THR A 258 24.05 -9.74 -6.05
CA THR A 258 24.01 -8.54 -6.90
C THR A 258 22.61 -7.89 -6.87
N ALA A 259 21.55 -8.71 -6.89
CA ALA A 259 20.18 -8.22 -6.80
C ALA A 259 19.90 -7.50 -5.46
N LEU A 260 20.35 -8.08 -4.35
CA LEU A 260 20.17 -7.50 -3.01
C LEU A 260 21.03 -6.25 -2.79
N ASP A 261 22.26 -6.23 -3.28
CA ASP A 261 23.16 -5.07 -3.18
C ASP A 261 22.57 -3.86 -3.93
N GLU A 262 22.08 -4.06 -5.14
CA GLU A 262 21.38 -3.00 -5.89
C GLU A 262 20.09 -2.59 -5.21
N SER A 263 19.29 -3.54 -4.73
CA SER A 263 18.05 -3.27 -4.00
C SER A 263 18.31 -2.43 -2.76
N LYS A 264 19.38 -2.73 -2.01
CA LYS A 264 19.78 -1.93 -0.85
C LYS A 264 20.10 -0.50 -1.25
N ALA A 265 20.93 -0.31 -2.25
CA ALA A 265 21.31 1.02 -2.73
C ALA A 265 20.07 1.83 -3.20
N PHE A 266 19.18 1.18 -3.92
CA PHE A 266 17.91 1.79 -4.35
C PHE A 266 17.01 2.13 -3.16
N LEU A 267 16.77 1.21 -2.24
CA LEU A 267 15.89 1.38 -1.09
C LEU A 267 16.41 2.47 -0.13
N ASP A 268 17.72 2.49 0.13
CA ASP A 268 18.35 3.50 0.97
C ASP A 268 18.12 4.91 0.39
N LYS A 269 18.30 5.09 -0.92
CA LYS A 269 18.03 6.34 -1.61
C LYS A 269 16.54 6.67 -1.64
N TYR A 270 15.70 5.66 -1.96
CA TYR A 270 14.25 5.81 -2.08
C TYR A 270 13.59 6.19 -0.76
N TYR A 271 14.06 5.68 0.36
CA TYR A 271 13.49 5.95 1.69
C TYR A 271 14.31 6.94 2.52
N THR A 272 15.44 7.41 2.00
CA THR A 272 16.38 8.28 2.74
C THR A 272 16.79 7.60 4.07
N SER A 273 17.22 6.36 3.97
CA SER A 273 17.54 5.45 5.08
C SER A 273 18.86 4.73 4.84
N ASN A 274 19.32 3.99 5.82
CA ASN A 274 20.43 3.04 5.69
C ASN A 274 19.96 1.70 6.27
N PHE A 275 19.35 0.89 5.43
CA PHE A 275 18.79 -0.40 5.83
C PHE A 275 19.87 -1.44 6.04
N SER A 276 19.72 -2.31 7.05
CA SER A 276 20.55 -3.51 7.14
C SER A 276 20.24 -4.46 5.98
N MET A 277 21.22 -5.28 5.58
CA MET A 277 20.98 -6.28 4.54
C MET A 277 19.86 -7.24 4.94
N LYS A 278 19.80 -7.67 6.20
CA LYS A 278 18.67 -8.48 6.73
C LYS A 278 17.30 -7.85 6.50
N PHE A 279 17.20 -6.52 6.62
CA PHE A 279 15.96 -5.80 6.30
C PHE A 279 15.63 -5.88 4.81
N VAL A 280 16.63 -5.68 3.96
CA VAL A 280 16.48 -5.74 2.49
C VAL A 280 16.07 -7.14 2.04
N GLU A 281 16.70 -8.17 2.57
CA GLU A 281 16.37 -9.58 2.31
C GLU A 281 14.93 -9.93 2.68
N GLY A 282 14.46 -9.49 3.86
CA GLY A 282 13.08 -9.72 4.29
C GLY A 282 12.04 -8.85 3.57
N PHE A 283 12.48 -7.95 2.70
CA PHE A 283 11.60 -7.02 1.99
C PHE A 283 11.73 -7.09 0.46
N THR A 284 12.51 -8.04 -0.07
CA THR A 284 12.81 -8.10 -1.50
C THR A 284 12.94 -9.54 -1.98
N VAL A 285 12.10 -9.92 -2.92
CA VAL A 285 12.30 -11.10 -3.76
C VAL A 285 13.48 -10.81 -4.69
N ALA A 286 14.55 -11.58 -4.61
CA ALA A 286 15.79 -11.23 -5.32
C ALA A 286 16.52 -12.45 -5.86
N GLY A 287 17.15 -12.29 -7.02
CA GLY A 287 17.99 -13.31 -7.64
C GLY A 287 17.60 -13.66 -9.05
N THR A 288 17.85 -14.91 -9.45
CA THR A 288 17.46 -15.41 -10.77
C THR A 288 15.95 -15.48 -10.93
N PRO A 289 15.41 -15.48 -12.16
CA PRO A 289 13.98 -15.64 -12.39
C PRO A 289 13.38 -16.85 -11.66
N GLN A 290 14.09 -17.97 -11.65
CA GLN A 290 13.66 -19.18 -10.97
C GLN A 290 13.54 -18.98 -9.45
N GLN A 291 14.53 -18.36 -8.82
CA GLN A 291 14.50 -18.03 -7.39
C GLN A 291 13.34 -17.09 -7.05
N CYS A 292 13.10 -16.09 -7.90
CA CYS A 292 11.97 -15.17 -7.72
C CYS A 292 10.62 -15.88 -7.82
N VAL A 293 10.47 -16.80 -8.77
CA VAL A 293 9.24 -17.61 -8.93
C VAL A 293 9.01 -18.49 -7.69
N GLU A 294 10.03 -19.17 -7.19
CA GLU A 294 9.92 -20.05 -6.02
C GLU A 294 9.51 -19.26 -4.76
N GLU A 295 10.12 -18.11 -4.53
CA GLU A 295 9.82 -17.25 -3.37
C GLU A 295 8.40 -16.69 -3.46
N LEU A 296 7.95 -16.21 -4.63
CA LEU A 296 6.59 -15.71 -4.84
C LEU A 296 5.54 -16.82 -4.68
N LYS A 297 5.81 -18.03 -5.16
CA LYS A 297 4.93 -19.20 -4.96
C LYS A 297 4.76 -19.56 -3.49
N ALA A 298 5.81 -19.44 -2.67
CA ALA A 298 5.72 -19.67 -1.23
C ALA A 298 4.77 -18.68 -0.54
N TYR A 299 4.78 -17.42 -0.93
CA TYR A 299 3.84 -16.41 -0.41
C TYR A 299 2.40 -16.72 -0.80
N PHE A 300 2.13 -17.07 -2.05
CA PHE A 300 0.78 -17.47 -2.47
C PHE A 300 0.31 -18.74 -1.78
N ALA A 301 1.19 -19.72 -1.59
CA ALA A 301 0.87 -20.95 -0.84
C ALA A 301 0.55 -20.68 0.64
N ALA A 302 1.06 -19.59 1.20
CA ALA A 302 0.70 -19.15 2.55
C ALA A 302 -0.69 -18.49 2.64
N GLY A 303 -1.35 -18.23 1.50
CA GLY A 303 -2.70 -17.67 1.45
C GLY A 303 -2.76 -16.18 1.11
N ILE A 304 -1.66 -15.57 0.65
CA ILE A 304 -1.70 -14.22 0.11
C ILE A 304 -2.45 -14.24 -1.23
N GLU A 305 -3.41 -13.33 -1.39
CA GLU A 305 -4.22 -13.24 -2.61
C GLU A 305 -3.62 -12.29 -3.64
N HIS A 306 -2.96 -11.21 -3.16
CA HIS A 306 -2.41 -10.16 -4.01
C HIS A 306 -1.01 -9.76 -3.57
N ILE A 307 -0.03 -9.72 -4.49
CA ILE A 307 1.32 -9.25 -4.20
C ILE A 307 1.61 -7.99 -5.02
N ALA A 308 1.70 -6.85 -4.32
CA ALA A 308 2.08 -5.57 -4.91
C ALA A 308 3.62 -5.47 -4.97
N LEU A 309 4.19 -5.58 -6.16
CA LEU A 309 5.64 -5.62 -6.40
C LEU A 309 6.18 -4.29 -6.91
N ARG A 310 7.22 -3.78 -6.25
CA ARG A 310 8.02 -2.65 -6.74
C ARG A 310 9.38 -3.13 -7.21
N MET A 311 9.76 -2.70 -8.40
CA MET A 311 11.11 -2.92 -8.93
C MET A 311 12.14 -2.12 -8.11
N THR A 312 13.15 -2.77 -7.54
CA THR A 312 14.22 -2.12 -6.75
C THR A 312 15.52 -2.08 -7.52
N SER A 313 15.45 -1.53 -8.71
CA SER A 313 16.59 -1.30 -9.61
C SER A 313 16.56 0.14 -10.12
N TRP A 314 17.68 0.65 -10.57
CA TRP A 314 17.75 1.92 -11.30
C TRP A 314 17.18 1.79 -12.71
N ASP A 315 17.19 0.60 -13.28
CA ASP A 315 16.52 0.26 -14.54
C ASP A 315 15.11 -0.28 -14.26
N GLN A 316 14.16 0.63 -14.00
CA GLN A 316 12.78 0.30 -13.67
C GLN A 316 12.07 -0.41 -14.82
N THR A 317 12.24 0.07 -16.05
CA THR A 317 11.58 -0.46 -17.24
C THR A 317 12.13 -1.81 -17.65
N GLY A 318 13.46 -2.00 -17.62
CA GLY A 318 14.07 -3.29 -17.89
C GLY A 318 13.71 -4.35 -16.86
N GLN A 319 13.54 -3.99 -15.59
CA GLN A 319 13.05 -4.93 -14.58
C GLN A 319 11.59 -5.32 -14.81
N LEU A 320 10.74 -4.39 -15.23
CA LEU A 320 9.37 -4.73 -15.63
C LEU A 320 9.37 -5.71 -16.81
N GLU A 321 10.18 -5.47 -17.84
CA GLU A 321 10.32 -6.39 -18.97
C GLU A 321 10.75 -7.79 -18.55
N ARG A 322 11.76 -7.86 -17.68
CA ARG A 322 12.24 -9.14 -17.14
C ARG A 322 11.15 -9.85 -16.33
N PHE A 323 10.42 -9.13 -15.50
CA PHE A 323 9.30 -9.72 -14.76
C PHE A 323 8.26 -10.32 -15.72
N LEU A 324 7.82 -9.56 -16.71
CA LEU A 324 6.81 -9.99 -17.68
C LEU A 324 7.26 -11.18 -18.50
N LYS A 325 8.53 -11.25 -18.88
CA LYS A 325 9.09 -12.30 -19.74
C LYS A 325 9.52 -13.55 -18.98
N GLU A 326 10.10 -13.38 -17.80
CA GLU A 326 10.87 -14.42 -17.12
C GLU A 326 10.20 -14.94 -15.83
N VAL A 327 9.26 -14.18 -15.23
CA VAL A 327 8.62 -14.52 -13.95
C VAL A 327 7.11 -14.71 -14.08
N ALA A 328 6.40 -13.73 -14.65
CA ALA A 328 4.94 -13.75 -14.75
C ALA A 328 4.36 -15.01 -15.42
N PRO A 329 4.96 -15.58 -16.48
CA PRO A 329 4.43 -16.78 -17.13
C PRO A 329 4.31 -18.01 -16.23
N ALA A 330 5.05 -18.06 -15.11
CA ALA A 330 4.96 -19.17 -14.15
C ALA A 330 3.69 -19.12 -13.25
N PHE A 331 2.86 -18.08 -13.42
CA PHE A 331 1.64 -17.83 -12.64
C PHE A 331 0.38 -17.68 -13.52
N SER A 332 0.52 -17.85 -14.84
CA SER A 332 -0.56 -17.80 -15.84
C SER A 332 -1.36 -19.09 -15.89
#